data_3c164007ba8e1ff26920d8f047a1f0c2
#
_entry.id   3c164007ba8e1ff26920d8f047a1f0c2
#
_cell.length_a   1.000
_cell.length_b   1.000
_cell.length_c   1.000
_cell.angle_alpha   90.00
_cell.angle_beta   90.00
_cell.angle_gamma   90.00
#
_symmetry.space_group_name_H-M   'P 1'
#
loop_
_entity.id
_entity.type
_entity.pdbx_description
1 polymer ?
#
loop_
_entity_poly.entity_id
_entity_poly.type
_entity_poly.pdbx_seq_one_letter_code
_entity_poly.pdbx_strand_id
1 'polypeptide(L)'
;RNNRRSVIRVALVGYTNVGKSTLMNILSKSNVFAENKLFATLDTTVRKVVIEDIPFLLSDTVGFIRKLPTQLIESFKSTLDEIHEADLLLHIVDISHDCFENHINSVNLILKEIGCGNKKIILVFNKIDAYVPELIEKDDLVTTKTSKHYTIKEWEKTWMSRINGKAYFISALKKDKIDYLKKNIFKEIKKIHINRY
;
A
#
# COMPACT_ATOMS: atom_id res chain seq x y z
N ARG A 1 -4.15 20.22 -22.52
CA ARG A 1 -3.57 20.17 -21.14
C ARG A 1 -4.63 20.10 -20.03
N ASN A 2 -5.88 20.54 -20.24
CA ASN A 2 -6.93 20.57 -19.20
C ASN A 2 -7.58 19.21 -18.87
N ASN A 3 -7.59 18.24 -19.79
CA ASN A 3 -8.25 16.93 -19.56
C ASN A 3 -7.51 15.98 -18.59
N ARG A 4 -6.23 16.24 -18.28
CA ARG A 4 -5.46 15.39 -17.33
C ARG A 4 -5.82 15.62 -15.85
N ARG A 5 -6.42 16.77 -15.51
CA ARG A 5 -6.84 17.11 -14.14
C ARG A 5 -8.20 16.53 -13.73
N SER A 6 -8.96 16.01 -14.69
CA SER A 6 -10.32 15.52 -14.41
C SER A 6 -10.38 14.09 -13.88
N VAL A 7 -9.36 13.26 -14.09
CA VAL A 7 -9.37 11.85 -13.67
C VAL A 7 -8.63 11.70 -12.34
N ILE A 8 -9.27 11.04 -11.37
CA ILE A 8 -8.68 10.75 -10.06
C ILE A 8 -7.50 9.81 -10.23
N ARG A 9 -6.40 10.07 -9.52
CA ARG A 9 -5.18 9.28 -9.55
C ARG A 9 -4.93 8.64 -8.20
N VAL A 10 -4.66 7.34 -8.23
CA VAL A 10 -4.33 6.53 -7.05
C VAL A 10 -2.97 5.89 -7.29
N ALA A 11 -2.00 6.12 -6.41
CA ALA A 11 -0.69 5.50 -6.53
C ALA A 11 -0.46 4.48 -5.42
N LEU A 12 0.08 3.30 -5.80
CA LEU A 12 0.55 2.29 -4.88
C LEU A 12 1.96 2.65 -4.42
N VAL A 13 2.15 2.83 -3.14
CA VAL A 13 3.47 3.12 -2.54
C VAL A 13 3.79 2.06 -1.49
N GLY A 14 5.06 1.86 -1.20
CA GLY A 14 5.49 0.89 -0.20
C GLY A 14 6.85 0.31 -0.53
N TYR A 15 7.38 -0.45 0.39
CA TYR A 15 8.69 -1.07 0.24
C TYR A 15 8.73 -2.06 -0.93
N THR A 16 9.92 -2.50 -1.33
CA THR A 16 10.06 -3.55 -2.37
C THR A 16 9.43 -4.85 -1.88
N ASN A 17 8.88 -5.65 -2.79
CA ASN A 17 8.33 -6.99 -2.54
C ASN A 17 7.16 -7.06 -1.53
N VAL A 18 6.47 -5.96 -1.26
CA VAL A 18 5.28 -5.96 -0.38
C VAL A 18 3.99 -6.42 -1.09
N GLY A 19 4.05 -6.63 -2.42
CA GLY A 19 2.93 -7.10 -3.23
C GLY A 19 2.13 -6.00 -3.94
N LYS A 20 2.74 -4.82 -4.24
CA LYS A 20 2.10 -3.73 -5.00
C LYS A 20 1.58 -4.19 -6.36
N SER A 21 2.44 -4.79 -7.19
CA SER A 21 2.08 -5.26 -8.54
C SER A 21 1.01 -6.36 -8.50
N THR A 22 1.09 -7.26 -7.51
CA THR A 22 0.05 -8.27 -7.28
C THR A 22 -1.30 -7.63 -7.00
N LEU A 23 -1.33 -6.65 -6.09
CA LEU A 23 -2.55 -5.94 -5.74
C LEU A 23 -3.08 -5.12 -6.92
N MET A 24 -2.19 -4.45 -7.68
CA MET A 24 -2.57 -3.74 -8.90
C MET A 24 -3.27 -4.66 -9.90
N ASN A 25 -2.74 -5.87 -10.14
CA ASN A 25 -3.34 -6.84 -11.05
C ASN A 25 -4.75 -7.24 -10.61
N ILE A 26 -4.95 -7.44 -9.31
CA ILE A 26 -6.25 -7.79 -8.73
C ILE A 26 -7.25 -6.63 -8.87
N LEU A 27 -6.81 -5.42 -8.55
CA LEU A 27 -7.68 -4.23 -8.59
C LEU A 27 -8.06 -3.84 -10.03
N SER A 28 -7.13 -4.00 -10.98
CA SER A 28 -7.35 -3.67 -12.40
C SER A 28 -7.96 -4.80 -13.22
N LYS A 29 -8.23 -5.97 -12.63
CA LYS A 29 -8.71 -7.18 -13.31
C LYS A 29 -7.85 -7.61 -14.50
N SER A 30 -6.55 -7.32 -14.48
CA SER A 30 -5.61 -7.68 -15.55
C SER A 30 -4.70 -8.83 -15.12
N ASN A 31 -4.35 -9.70 -16.09
CA ASN A 31 -3.50 -10.88 -15.90
C ASN A 31 -2.02 -10.56 -16.18
N VAL A 32 -1.49 -9.46 -15.64
CA VAL A 32 -0.06 -9.20 -15.77
C VAL A 32 0.70 -9.96 -14.68
N PHE A 33 1.76 -10.62 -15.09
CA PHE A 33 2.60 -11.44 -14.21
C PHE A 33 3.27 -10.56 -13.16
N ALA A 34 3.03 -10.86 -11.88
CA ALA A 34 3.74 -10.23 -10.77
C ALA A 34 4.88 -11.18 -10.37
N GLU A 35 6.12 -10.76 -10.58
CA GLU A 35 7.30 -11.52 -10.14
C GLU A 35 7.61 -11.24 -8.66
N ASN A 36 7.96 -12.29 -7.94
CA ASN A 36 8.34 -12.20 -6.52
C ASN A 36 9.84 -11.85 -6.39
N LYS A 37 10.26 -10.77 -7.03
CA LYS A 37 11.65 -10.29 -7.06
C LYS A 37 11.74 -8.87 -6.52
N LEU A 38 12.90 -8.51 -5.97
CA LEU A 38 13.23 -7.12 -5.67
C LEU A 38 13.19 -6.33 -6.99
N PHE A 39 12.52 -5.15 -6.99
CA PHE A 39 12.35 -4.31 -8.16
C PHE A 39 11.61 -4.98 -9.34
N ALA A 40 10.59 -5.79 -9.05
CA ALA A 40 9.74 -6.37 -10.10
C ALA A 40 9.12 -5.30 -11.03
N THR A 41 8.86 -4.10 -10.48
CA THR A 41 8.44 -2.91 -11.24
C THR A 41 9.63 -1.97 -11.34
N LEU A 42 10.23 -1.86 -12.52
CA LEU A 42 11.31 -0.92 -12.85
C LEU A 42 10.77 0.41 -13.38
N ASP A 43 9.68 0.35 -14.15
CA ASP A 43 9.01 1.50 -14.70
C ASP A 43 7.59 1.60 -14.13
N THR A 44 7.15 2.83 -13.86
CA THR A 44 5.79 3.06 -13.37
C THR A 44 4.75 2.59 -14.37
N THR A 45 3.88 1.69 -13.97
CA THR A 45 2.76 1.20 -14.79
C THR A 45 1.48 1.89 -14.37
N VAL A 46 0.78 2.54 -15.31
CA VAL A 46 -0.51 3.21 -15.06
C VAL A 46 -1.63 2.46 -15.75
N ARG A 47 -2.71 2.18 -15.04
CA ARG A 47 -3.89 1.51 -15.56
C ARG A 47 -5.17 2.27 -15.22
N LYS A 48 -6.08 2.32 -16.20
CA LYS A 48 -7.44 2.82 -15.97
C LYS A 48 -8.26 1.73 -15.30
N VAL A 49 -8.84 2.06 -14.16
CA VAL A 49 -9.76 1.20 -13.39
C VAL A 49 -11.11 1.91 -13.32
N VAL A 50 -12.19 1.15 -13.43
CA VAL A 50 -13.56 1.68 -13.29
C VAL A 50 -14.24 0.88 -12.18
N ILE A 51 -14.77 1.56 -11.18
CA ILE A 51 -15.58 0.97 -10.10
C ILE A 51 -16.85 1.81 -9.97
N GLU A 52 -18.03 1.16 -10.07
CA GLU A 52 -19.35 1.83 -9.98
C GLU A 52 -19.42 3.12 -10.84
N ASP A 53 -19.01 3.02 -12.11
CA ASP A 53 -19.01 4.11 -13.10
C ASP A 53 -18.05 5.28 -12.85
N ILE A 54 -17.24 5.25 -11.80
CA ILE A 54 -16.19 6.24 -11.58
C ILE A 54 -14.86 5.71 -12.11
N PRO A 55 -14.31 6.30 -13.20
CA PRO A 55 -12.99 5.96 -13.69
C PRO A 55 -11.90 6.65 -12.86
N PHE A 56 -10.83 5.92 -12.57
CA PHE A 56 -9.61 6.46 -11.98
C PHE A 56 -8.38 5.80 -12.57
N LEU A 57 -7.23 6.43 -12.43
CA LEU A 57 -5.94 5.87 -12.81
C LEU A 57 -5.29 5.25 -11.58
N LEU A 58 -4.82 4.02 -11.70
CA LEU A 58 -4.07 3.30 -10.69
C LEU A 58 -2.63 3.12 -11.18
N SER A 59 -1.68 3.66 -10.43
CA SER A 59 -0.24 3.60 -10.76
C SER A 59 0.47 2.63 -9.82
N ASP A 60 1.20 1.65 -10.39
CA ASP A 60 2.18 0.83 -9.66
C ASP A 60 3.54 1.53 -9.72
N THR A 61 4.13 1.80 -8.59
CA THR A 61 5.38 2.55 -8.48
C THR A 61 6.55 1.64 -8.13
N VAL A 62 7.76 2.07 -8.43
CA VAL A 62 8.98 1.39 -7.98
C VAL A 62 8.99 1.33 -6.44
N GLY A 63 9.31 0.17 -5.88
CA GLY A 63 9.34 -0.02 -4.44
C GLY A 63 10.42 0.83 -3.76
N PHE A 64 10.06 1.44 -2.65
CA PHE A 64 11.03 2.16 -1.82
C PHE A 64 12.05 1.21 -1.20
N ILE A 65 13.30 1.70 -1.09
CA ILE A 65 14.41 1.03 -0.41
C ILE A 65 15.23 2.06 0.35
N ARG A 66 15.99 1.63 1.34
CA ARG A 66 16.84 2.51 2.17
C ARG A 66 17.96 3.24 1.40
N LYS A 67 18.49 2.61 0.34
CA LYS A 67 19.52 3.18 -0.53
C LYS A 67 19.16 2.87 -1.97
N LEU A 68 18.88 3.88 -2.78
CA LEU A 68 18.64 3.75 -4.21
C LEU A 68 19.96 3.47 -4.93
N PRO A 69 20.06 2.38 -5.70
CA PRO A 69 21.15 2.21 -6.65
C PRO A 69 21.11 3.33 -7.68
N THR A 70 22.28 3.87 -8.05
CA THR A 70 22.40 4.95 -9.04
C THR A 70 21.76 4.62 -10.38
N GLN A 71 21.70 3.35 -10.75
CA GLN A 71 21.08 2.83 -11.99
C GLN A 71 19.55 2.98 -12.01
N LEU A 72 18.89 3.22 -10.87
CA LEU A 72 17.43 3.31 -10.75
C LEU A 72 16.93 4.76 -10.57
N ILE A 73 17.79 5.76 -10.73
CA ILE A 73 17.44 7.17 -10.49
C ILE A 73 16.32 7.65 -11.43
N GLU A 74 16.35 7.27 -12.70
CA GLU A 74 15.33 7.68 -13.68
C GLU A 74 13.97 7.03 -13.40
N SER A 75 13.95 5.72 -13.13
CA SER A 75 12.74 4.99 -12.75
C SER A 75 12.15 5.55 -11.44
N PHE A 76 13.01 6.02 -10.55
CA PHE A 76 12.56 6.64 -9.30
C PHE A 76 11.97 8.04 -9.52
N LYS A 77 12.48 8.83 -10.47
CA LYS A 77 11.87 10.12 -10.86
C LYS A 77 10.45 9.92 -11.38
N SER A 78 10.23 8.95 -12.27
CA SER A 78 8.89 8.60 -12.75
C SER A 78 7.95 8.20 -11.61
N THR A 79 8.45 7.46 -10.62
CA THR A 79 7.72 7.13 -9.39
C THR A 79 7.35 8.39 -8.59
N LEU A 80 8.27 9.34 -8.44
CA LEU A 80 8.01 10.59 -7.73
C LEU A 80 6.93 11.42 -8.40
N ASP A 81 6.96 11.52 -9.73
CA ASP A 81 5.96 12.26 -10.51
C ASP A 81 4.56 11.67 -10.30
N GLU A 82 4.41 10.34 -10.35
CA GLU A 82 3.13 9.68 -10.09
C GLU A 82 2.63 9.89 -8.65
N ILE A 83 3.53 9.88 -7.67
CA ILE A 83 3.19 10.17 -6.27
C ILE A 83 2.75 11.63 -6.11
N HIS A 84 3.44 12.58 -6.76
CA HIS A 84 3.07 13.99 -6.73
C HIS A 84 1.72 14.27 -7.38
N GLU A 85 1.39 13.59 -8.48
CA GLU A 85 0.12 13.74 -9.18
C GLU A 85 -1.04 12.96 -8.53
N ALA A 86 -0.75 12.02 -7.63
CA ALA A 86 -1.76 11.19 -6.98
C ALA A 86 -2.66 12.00 -6.03
N ASP A 87 -3.97 11.73 -6.08
CA ASP A 87 -4.98 12.25 -5.17
C ASP A 87 -5.10 11.39 -3.89
N LEU A 88 -4.75 10.11 -4.01
CA LEU A 88 -4.81 9.11 -2.95
C LEU A 88 -3.62 8.18 -3.06
N LEU A 89 -2.97 7.90 -1.94
CA LEU A 89 -1.90 6.91 -1.85
C LEU A 89 -2.43 5.64 -1.15
N LEU A 90 -2.16 4.48 -1.74
CA LEU A 90 -2.31 3.19 -1.09
C LEU A 90 -0.93 2.74 -0.63
N HIS A 91 -0.66 2.86 0.68
CA HIS A 91 0.60 2.43 1.27
C HIS A 91 0.52 0.94 1.61
N ILE A 92 1.17 0.12 0.82
CA ILE A 92 1.18 -1.33 0.96
C ILE A 92 2.35 -1.75 1.85
N VAL A 93 2.06 -2.58 2.85
CA VAL A 93 3.01 -3.05 3.86
C VAL A 93 2.95 -4.57 3.92
N ASP A 94 4.10 -5.22 3.97
CA ASP A 94 4.21 -6.65 4.24
C ASP A 94 4.22 -6.89 5.75
N ILE A 95 3.09 -7.32 6.33
CA ILE A 95 2.98 -7.55 7.77
C ILE A 95 3.77 -8.76 8.24
N SER A 96 4.10 -9.68 7.34
CA SER A 96 4.90 -10.87 7.67
C SER A 96 6.38 -10.56 7.87
N HIS A 97 6.82 -9.34 7.55
CA HIS A 97 8.21 -8.92 7.72
C HIS A 97 8.43 -8.36 9.12
N ASP A 98 9.43 -8.85 9.86
CA ASP A 98 9.72 -8.47 11.26
C ASP A 98 9.89 -6.96 11.46
N CYS A 99 10.42 -6.26 10.46
CA CYS A 99 10.65 -4.82 10.49
C CYS A 99 9.57 -4.00 9.78
N PHE A 100 8.33 -4.49 9.64
CA PHE A 100 7.29 -3.80 8.86
C PHE A 100 6.98 -2.39 9.38
N GLU A 101 7.01 -2.16 10.69
CA GLU A 101 6.80 -0.81 11.27
C GLU A 101 7.94 0.15 10.87
N ASN A 102 9.19 -0.34 10.79
CA ASN A 102 10.31 0.46 10.29
C ASN A 102 10.16 0.79 8.81
N HIS A 103 9.60 -0.13 8.02
CA HIS A 103 9.29 0.12 6.60
C HIS A 103 8.22 1.21 6.45
N ILE A 104 7.18 1.19 7.28
CA ILE A 104 6.15 2.25 7.32
C ILE A 104 6.80 3.61 7.62
N ASN A 105 7.63 3.67 8.66
CA ASN A 105 8.31 4.91 9.05
C ASN A 105 9.24 5.43 7.95
N SER A 106 9.99 4.54 7.30
CA SER A 106 10.88 4.90 6.19
C SER A 106 10.12 5.49 5.01
N VAL A 107 9.01 4.87 4.60
CA VAL A 107 8.16 5.38 3.51
C VAL A 107 7.56 6.75 3.89
N ASN A 108 7.07 6.90 5.12
CA ASN A 108 6.52 8.17 5.60
C ASN A 108 7.55 9.29 5.61
N LEU A 109 8.81 9.00 5.98
CA LEU A 109 9.91 9.96 5.92
C LEU A 109 10.17 10.39 4.48
N ILE A 110 10.30 9.45 3.54
CA ILE A 110 10.49 9.74 2.12
C ILE A 110 9.34 10.60 1.57
N LEU A 111 8.08 10.23 1.88
CA LEU A 111 6.92 11.02 1.45
C LEU A 111 6.97 12.47 1.98
N LYS A 112 7.46 12.68 3.20
CA LYS A 112 7.67 14.04 3.75
C LYS A 112 8.78 14.78 3.02
N GLU A 113 9.91 14.14 2.79
CA GLU A 113 11.07 14.72 2.09
C GLU A 113 10.72 15.20 0.67
N ILE A 114 9.88 14.44 -0.04
CA ILE A 114 9.41 14.82 -1.38
C ILE A 114 8.20 15.75 -1.36
N GLY A 115 7.80 16.30 -0.22
CA GLY A 115 6.66 17.23 -0.11
C GLY A 115 5.28 16.59 -0.21
N CYS A 116 5.18 15.26 -0.13
CA CYS A 116 3.92 14.50 -0.23
C CYS A 116 3.37 14.02 1.12
N GLY A 117 3.93 14.46 2.24
CA GLY A 117 3.53 14.03 3.58
C GLY A 117 2.07 14.35 3.98
N ASN A 118 1.44 15.32 3.33
CA ASN A 118 0.05 15.73 3.58
C ASN A 118 -0.98 15.01 2.69
N LYS A 119 -0.53 14.12 1.80
CA LYS A 119 -1.44 13.39 0.93
C LYS A 119 -2.31 12.43 1.73
N LYS A 120 -3.51 12.19 1.21
CA LYS A 120 -4.41 11.19 1.77
C LYS A 120 -3.82 9.79 1.58
N ILE A 121 -3.68 9.04 2.67
CA ILE A 121 -3.08 7.70 2.67
C ILE A 121 -4.10 6.70 3.23
N ILE A 122 -4.23 5.55 2.55
CA ILE A 122 -4.85 4.34 3.06
C ILE A 122 -3.71 3.33 3.29
N LEU A 123 -3.61 2.82 4.52
CA LEU A 123 -2.61 1.82 4.88
C LEU A 123 -3.16 0.41 4.63
N VAL A 124 -2.43 -0.40 3.86
CA VAL A 124 -2.84 -1.76 3.49
C VAL A 124 -1.76 -2.75 3.95
N PHE A 125 -2.06 -3.50 4.99
CA PHE A 125 -1.24 -4.61 5.45
C PHE A 125 -1.54 -5.85 4.61
N ASN A 126 -0.59 -6.22 3.78
CA ASN A 126 -0.66 -7.39 2.90
C ASN A 126 0.08 -8.58 3.51
N LYS A 127 -0.14 -9.74 2.94
CA LYS A 127 0.46 -11.03 3.32
C LYS A 127 0.07 -11.53 4.72
N ILE A 128 -1.18 -11.26 5.13
CA ILE A 128 -1.70 -11.82 6.39
C ILE A 128 -1.67 -13.35 6.43
N ASP A 129 -1.66 -14.00 5.27
CA ASP A 129 -1.54 -15.44 5.08
C ASP A 129 -0.15 -15.99 5.42
N ALA A 130 0.88 -15.15 5.38
CA ALA A 130 2.27 -15.49 5.72
C ALA A 130 2.67 -15.01 7.11
N TYR A 131 1.82 -14.21 7.78
CA TYR A 131 2.12 -13.69 9.11
C TYR A 131 1.91 -14.76 10.18
N VAL A 132 2.94 -15.00 11.00
CA VAL A 132 2.90 -15.91 12.15
C VAL A 132 3.39 -15.15 13.39
N PRO A 133 2.53 -14.94 14.42
CA PRO A 133 2.97 -14.34 15.68
C PRO A 133 3.90 -15.29 16.44
N GLU A 134 4.87 -14.74 17.17
CA GLU A 134 5.63 -15.54 18.14
C GLU A 134 4.67 -16.03 19.24
N LEU A 135 4.75 -17.32 19.58
CA LEU A 135 3.91 -17.90 20.63
C LEU A 135 4.60 -17.72 22.00
N ILE A 136 3.84 -17.32 22.99
CA ILE A 136 4.25 -17.39 24.40
C ILE A 136 3.70 -18.73 24.91
N GLU A 137 4.56 -19.56 25.49
CA GLU A 137 4.14 -20.83 26.11
C GLU A 137 3.18 -20.55 27.28
N LYS A 138 2.18 -21.40 27.47
CA LYS A 138 1.13 -21.18 28.48
C LYS A 138 1.67 -21.12 29.91
N ASP A 139 2.82 -21.75 30.16
CA ASP A 139 3.48 -21.83 31.47
C ASP A 139 4.59 -20.79 31.63
N ASP A 140 4.80 -19.94 30.62
CA ASP A 140 5.76 -18.84 30.67
C ASP A 140 5.13 -17.62 31.35
N LEU A 141 5.38 -17.51 32.64
CA LEU A 141 4.94 -16.37 33.49
C LEU A 141 5.91 -15.18 33.45
N VAL A 142 7.04 -15.32 32.77
CA VAL A 142 8.14 -14.33 32.76
C VAL A 142 8.12 -13.48 31.51
N THR A 143 7.77 -14.04 30.36
CA THR A 143 7.81 -13.32 29.07
C THR A 143 6.68 -12.30 28.97
N THR A 144 7.06 -11.03 28.93
CA THR A 144 6.09 -9.94 28.73
C THR A 144 5.61 -9.95 27.28
N LYS A 145 4.28 -9.86 27.06
CA LYS A 145 3.69 -9.79 25.73
C LYS A 145 4.16 -8.52 25.00
N THR A 146 4.88 -8.70 23.90
CA THR A 146 5.34 -7.64 23.00
C THR A 146 4.56 -7.66 21.69
N SER A 147 4.80 -6.68 20.82
CA SER A 147 4.19 -6.61 19.49
C SER A 147 4.42 -7.84 18.62
N LYS A 148 5.50 -8.59 18.83
CA LYS A 148 5.80 -9.85 18.12
C LYS A 148 4.78 -10.96 18.39
N HIS A 149 4.11 -10.90 19.53
CA HIS A 149 3.10 -11.88 19.95
C HIS A 149 1.68 -11.48 19.53
N TYR A 150 1.51 -10.37 18.80
CA TYR A 150 0.18 -9.90 18.41
C TYR A 150 -0.38 -10.74 17.27
N THR A 151 -1.61 -11.19 17.45
CA THR A 151 -2.40 -11.78 16.37
C THR A 151 -2.80 -10.71 15.35
N ILE A 152 -3.22 -11.12 14.15
CA ILE A 152 -3.77 -10.18 13.15
C ILE A 152 -4.91 -9.34 13.73
N LYS A 153 -5.79 -9.91 14.54
CA LYS A 153 -6.90 -9.18 15.18
C LYS A 153 -6.42 -8.08 16.16
N GLU A 154 -5.34 -8.33 16.87
CA GLU A 154 -4.73 -7.33 17.77
C GLU A 154 -4.05 -6.22 16.98
N TRP A 155 -3.36 -6.57 15.89
CA TRP A 155 -2.82 -5.59 14.96
C TRP A 155 -3.90 -4.74 14.31
N GLU A 156 -5.01 -5.36 13.86
CA GLU A 156 -6.18 -4.63 13.33
C GLU A 156 -6.66 -3.57 14.34
N LYS A 157 -6.89 -3.95 15.59
CA LYS A 157 -7.32 -3.02 16.65
C LYS A 157 -6.31 -1.89 16.88
N THR A 158 -5.04 -2.21 16.96
CA THR A 158 -3.94 -1.25 17.21
C THR A 158 -3.85 -0.22 16.09
N TRP A 159 -3.80 -0.65 14.83
CA TRP A 159 -3.65 0.25 13.70
C TRP A 159 -4.93 0.99 13.34
N MET A 160 -6.10 0.36 13.48
CA MET A 160 -7.39 1.07 13.31
C MET A 160 -7.55 2.22 14.31
N SER A 161 -7.10 2.05 15.54
CA SER A 161 -7.08 3.12 16.53
C SER A 161 -6.11 4.25 16.16
N ARG A 162 -4.87 3.90 15.73
CA ARG A 162 -3.82 4.88 15.39
C ARG A 162 -4.17 5.79 14.20
N ILE A 163 -4.91 5.27 13.20
CA ILE A 163 -5.16 5.98 11.94
C ILE A 163 -6.65 6.16 11.61
N ASN A 164 -7.49 6.22 12.63
CA ASN A 164 -8.93 6.47 12.50
C ASN A 164 -9.62 5.52 11.50
N GLY A 165 -9.32 4.22 11.59
CA GLY A 165 -9.98 3.17 10.83
C GLY A 165 -9.55 3.04 9.35
N LYS A 166 -8.45 3.68 8.92
CA LYS A 166 -7.94 3.61 7.53
C LYS A 166 -6.82 2.57 7.34
N ALA A 167 -6.83 1.51 8.14
CA ALA A 167 -5.95 0.35 8.00
C ALA A 167 -6.74 -0.86 7.52
N TYR A 168 -6.25 -1.54 6.51
CA TYR A 168 -6.87 -2.73 5.94
C TYR A 168 -5.87 -3.88 5.92
N PHE A 169 -6.30 -5.05 6.34
CA PHE A 169 -5.48 -6.25 6.44
C PHE A 169 -5.97 -7.28 5.42
N ILE A 170 -5.11 -7.66 4.49
CA ILE A 170 -5.48 -8.49 3.34
C ILE A 170 -4.43 -9.57 3.05
N SER A 171 -4.82 -10.58 2.28
CA SER A 171 -3.90 -11.38 1.49
C SER A 171 -4.19 -11.19 0.01
N ALA A 172 -3.29 -10.52 -0.69
CA ALA A 172 -3.38 -10.41 -2.14
C ALA A 172 -3.19 -11.80 -2.80
N LEU A 173 -2.31 -12.64 -2.28
CA LEU A 173 -2.06 -13.98 -2.80
C LEU A 173 -3.29 -14.88 -2.69
N LYS A 174 -3.93 -14.92 -1.54
CA LYS A 174 -5.13 -15.73 -1.27
C LYS A 174 -6.44 -15.03 -1.67
N LYS A 175 -6.37 -13.78 -2.12
CA LYS A 175 -7.52 -12.91 -2.42
C LYS A 175 -8.45 -12.70 -1.20
N ASP A 176 -7.90 -12.79 0.01
CA ASP A 176 -8.67 -12.59 1.24
C ASP A 176 -8.87 -11.10 1.53
N LYS A 177 -10.08 -10.73 1.93
CA LYS A 177 -10.54 -9.37 2.26
C LYS A 177 -10.35 -8.32 1.13
N ILE A 178 -10.13 -8.75 -0.11
CA ILE A 178 -9.93 -7.85 -1.26
C ILE A 178 -11.18 -7.04 -1.57
N ASP A 179 -12.37 -7.64 -1.57
CA ASP A 179 -13.62 -6.92 -1.87
C ASP A 179 -13.95 -5.89 -0.81
N TYR A 180 -13.61 -6.17 0.46
CA TYR A 180 -13.71 -5.19 1.54
C TYR A 180 -12.78 -4.00 1.31
N LEU A 181 -11.53 -4.25 0.91
CA LEU A 181 -10.57 -3.20 0.54
C LEU A 181 -11.09 -2.37 -0.65
N LYS A 182 -11.53 -3.02 -1.74
CA LYS A 182 -12.10 -2.35 -2.93
C LYS A 182 -13.23 -1.40 -2.55
N LYS A 183 -14.20 -1.87 -1.75
CA LYS A 183 -15.34 -1.06 -1.30
C LYS A 183 -14.88 0.20 -0.53
N ASN A 184 -13.84 0.10 0.28
CA ASN A 184 -13.37 1.24 1.06
C ASN A 184 -12.50 2.20 0.22
N ILE A 185 -11.67 1.70 -0.69
CA ILE A 185 -10.96 2.53 -1.68
C ILE A 185 -12.00 3.33 -2.48
N PHE A 186 -13.05 2.68 -2.96
CA PHE A 186 -14.10 3.32 -3.73
C PHE A 186 -14.81 4.44 -2.95
N LYS A 187 -15.13 4.21 -1.67
CA LYS A 187 -15.71 5.26 -0.81
C LYS A 187 -14.83 6.52 -0.75
N GLU A 188 -13.51 6.34 -0.67
CA GLU A 188 -12.58 7.47 -0.64
C GLU A 188 -12.45 8.16 -2.01
N ILE A 189 -12.45 7.38 -3.09
CA ILE A 189 -12.49 7.90 -4.48
C ILE A 189 -13.76 8.69 -4.72
N LYS A 190 -14.92 8.18 -4.29
CA LYS A 190 -16.21 8.87 -4.41
C LYS A 190 -16.22 10.21 -3.66
N LYS A 191 -15.64 10.27 -2.47
CA LYS A 191 -15.48 11.54 -1.73
C LYS A 191 -14.62 12.55 -2.49
N ILE A 192 -13.51 12.09 -3.09
CA ILE A 192 -12.63 12.94 -3.89
C ILE A 192 -13.38 13.42 -5.13
N HIS A 193 -14.14 12.55 -5.78
CA HIS A 193 -14.95 12.87 -6.96
C HIS A 193 -15.97 13.96 -6.63
N ILE A 194 -16.79 13.78 -5.59
CA ILE A 194 -17.82 14.74 -5.17
C ILE A 194 -17.22 16.11 -4.79
N ASN A 195 -16.05 16.13 -4.17
CA ASN A 195 -15.39 17.39 -3.79
C ASN A 195 -14.74 18.12 -4.98
N ARG A 196 -14.59 17.45 -6.12
CA ARG A 196 -13.96 18.00 -7.32
C ARG A 196 -14.97 18.53 -8.34
N TYR A 197 -16.19 17.99 -8.32
CA TYR A 197 -17.31 18.29 -9.22
C TYR A 197 -18.56 18.71 -8.45
#